data_dd6c62bf903c6ff183d72bf0f0740f70
#
_entry.id   dd6c62bf903c6ff183d72bf0f0740f70
#
_cell.length_a   1.000
_cell.length_b   1.000
_cell.length_c   1.000
_cell.angle_alpha   90.00
_cell.angle_beta   90.00
_cell.angle_gamma   90.00
#
_symmetry.space_group_name_H-M   'P 1'
#
loop_
_entity.id
_entity.type
_entity.pdbx_description
1 polymer ?
#
loop_
_entity_poly.entity_id
_entity_poly.type
_entity_poly.pdbx_seq_one_letter_code
_entity_poly.pdbx_strand_id
1 'polypeptide(L)'
;MIANITAYVISAKIENKSIYEKISEQDGIHLPSHDDNEILESLTVEDAMVSTVVSLNSSLSLIEAYKGVRDESISGYPILKKGRLIGVIAKSDMSSAIGRKEFEKKLEELCEKKVIKIYPDQSLLVAFHRLKRFQISRLPVVSRLDDKRLVGIITAQDIVKKFGYELTESTKSEEEHIIEDLEIT
;
A
#
# COMPACT_ATOMS: atom_id res chain seq x y z
N MET A 1 -11.12 -28.79 -34.45
CA MET A 1 -10.04 -27.79 -34.28
C MET A 1 -10.50 -26.33 -34.41
N ILE A 2 -11.60 -26.03 -35.07
CA ILE A 2 -12.13 -24.65 -35.26
C ILE A 2 -12.88 -24.15 -34.02
N ALA A 3 -13.52 -25.01 -33.24
CA ALA A 3 -14.28 -24.64 -32.03
C ALA A 3 -13.42 -24.06 -30.89
N ASN A 4 -12.16 -24.49 -30.75
CA ASN A 4 -11.26 -23.99 -29.68
C ASN A 4 -10.70 -22.58 -29.97
N ILE A 5 -10.56 -22.21 -31.25
CA ILE A 5 -10.04 -20.90 -31.65
C ILE A 5 -11.13 -19.84 -31.47
N THR A 6 -12.38 -20.16 -31.79
CA THR A 6 -13.52 -19.25 -31.57
C THR A 6 -13.79 -19.00 -30.09
N ALA A 7 -13.68 -20.04 -29.23
CA ALA A 7 -13.83 -19.88 -27.79
C ALA A 7 -12.72 -18.99 -27.20
N TYR A 8 -11.48 -19.14 -27.65
CA TYR A 8 -10.36 -18.31 -27.22
C TYR A 8 -10.51 -16.84 -27.65
N VAL A 9 -10.93 -16.60 -28.91
CA VAL A 9 -11.15 -15.24 -29.44
C VAL A 9 -12.34 -14.55 -28.76
N ILE A 10 -13.40 -15.30 -28.41
CA ILE A 10 -14.58 -14.78 -27.71
C ILE A 10 -14.19 -14.48 -26.24
N SER A 11 -13.44 -15.36 -25.58
CA SER A 11 -12.93 -15.14 -24.22
C SER A 11 -11.98 -13.94 -24.15
N ALA A 12 -11.05 -13.82 -25.09
CA ALA A 12 -10.13 -12.68 -25.17
C ALA A 12 -10.81 -11.34 -25.50
N LYS A 13 -12.00 -11.36 -26.12
CA LYS A 13 -12.76 -10.15 -26.45
C LYS A 13 -13.77 -9.75 -25.36
N ILE A 14 -14.15 -10.69 -24.47
CA ILE A 14 -15.12 -10.48 -23.39
C ILE A 14 -14.41 -10.17 -22.06
N GLU A 15 -13.16 -10.59 -21.86
CA GLU A 15 -12.41 -10.41 -20.62
C GLU A 15 -11.14 -9.58 -20.80
N ASN A 16 -11.31 -8.34 -21.21
CA ASN A 16 -10.17 -7.37 -21.19
C ASN A 16 -10.01 -6.69 -19.83
N LYS A 17 -10.82 -7.06 -18.82
CA LYS A 17 -10.68 -6.55 -17.46
C LYS A 17 -10.02 -7.59 -16.58
N SER A 18 -8.92 -7.22 -15.93
CA SER A 18 -8.24 -8.08 -14.96
C SER A 18 -9.16 -8.37 -13.76
N ILE A 19 -8.93 -9.48 -13.06
CA ILE A 19 -9.67 -9.81 -11.82
C ILE A 19 -9.61 -8.65 -10.81
N TYR A 20 -8.53 -7.88 -10.82
CA TYR A 20 -8.34 -6.70 -9.97
C TYR A 20 -9.24 -5.53 -10.39
N GLU A 21 -9.53 -5.35 -11.67
CA GLU A 21 -10.50 -4.34 -12.14
C GLU A 21 -11.93 -4.69 -11.72
N LYS A 22 -12.29 -5.97 -11.73
CA LYS A 22 -13.61 -6.43 -11.25
C LYS A 22 -13.77 -6.26 -9.73
N ILE A 23 -12.72 -6.49 -8.95
CA ILE A 23 -12.73 -6.30 -7.50
C ILE A 23 -12.81 -4.80 -7.17
N SER A 24 -12.06 -3.95 -7.88
CA SER A 24 -12.10 -2.50 -7.66
C SER A 24 -13.43 -1.87 -8.08
N GLU A 25 -14.11 -2.38 -9.11
CA GLU A 25 -15.46 -1.94 -9.47
C GLU A 25 -16.50 -2.32 -8.39
N GLN A 26 -16.35 -3.45 -7.71
CA GLN A 26 -17.24 -3.83 -6.60
C GLN A 26 -17.06 -2.95 -5.35
N ASP A 27 -15.83 -2.49 -5.10
CA ASP A 27 -15.49 -1.64 -3.96
C ASP A 27 -15.48 -0.14 -4.31
N GLY A 28 -15.84 0.23 -5.55
CA GLY A 28 -15.82 1.61 -6.04
C GLY A 28 -14.41 2.18 -6.22
N ILE A 29 -13.39 1.32 -6.28
CA ILE A 29 -11.99 1.71 -6.44
C ILE A 29 -11.63 1.57 -7.92
N HIS A 30 -11.47 2.68 -8.65
CA HIS A 30 -10.91 2.68 -9.99
C HIS A 30 -9.40 2.38 -9.89
N LEU A 31 -8.95 1.36 -10.66
CA LEU A 31 -7.51 1.19 -10.89
C LEU A 31 -7.04 2.26 -11.86
N PRO A 32 -5.85 2.85 -11.63
CA PRO A 32 -5.32 3.89 -12.51
C PRO A 32 -5.29 3.45 -13.97
N SER A 33 -5.91 4.22 -14.83
CA SER A 33 -5.78 4.14 -16.28
C SER A 33 -4.42 4.69 -16.74
N HIS A 34 -4.13 4.71 -18.03
CA HIS A 34 -2.87 5.27 -18.52
C HIS A 34 -2.76 6.77 -18.19
N ASP A 35 -3.87 7.49 -18.20
CA ASP A 35 -3.94 8.92 -17.89
C ASP A 35 -3.76 9.21 -16.39
N ASP A 36 -4.17 8.27 -15.52
CA ASP A 36 -4.03 8.38 -14.07
C ASP A 36 -2.58 8.19 -13.60
N ASN A 37 -1.72 7.56 -14.42
CA ASN A 37 -0.32 7.35 -14.07
C ASN A 37 0.45 8.68 -13.93
N GLU A 38 0.11 9.71 -14.73
CA GLU A 38 0.74 11.03 -14.65
C GLU A 38 0.50 11.68 -13.28
N ILE A 39 -0.73 11.57 -12.77
CA ILE A 39 -1.07 12.08 -11.43
C ILE A 39 -0.29 11.31 -10.35
N LEU A 40 -0.26 9.98 -10.42
CA LEU A 40 0.49 9.17 -9.47
C LEU A 40 2.02 9.36 -9.56
N GLU A 41 2.54 9.76 -10.72
CA GLU A 41 3.95 10.15 -10.88
C GLU A 41 4.26 11.50 -10.26
N SER A 42 3.33 12.45 -10.33
CA SER A 42 3.51 13.80 -9.78
C SER A 42 3.43 13.85 -8.24
N LEU A 43 2.68 12.94 -7.62
CA LEU A 43 2.51 12.85 -6.18
C LEU A 43 3.63 12.03 -5.54
N THR A 44 4.10 12.48 -4.38
CA THR A 44 5.15 11.80 -3.61
C THR A 44 4.58 10.91 -2.52
N VAL A 45 5.38 9.96 -2.05
CA VAL A 45 5.05 9.13 -0.89
C VAL A 45 4.80 9.98 0.35
N GLU A 46 5.52 11.09 0.52
CA GLU A 46 5.34 12.02 1.64
C GLU A 46 3.94 12.64 1.67
N ASP A 47 3.33 12.88 0.51
CA ASP A 47 1.99 13.46 0.38
C ASP A 47 0.86 12.52 0.87
N ALA A 48 1.12 11.22 0.93
CA ALA A 48 0.12 10.20 1.27
C ALA A 48 0.47 9.32 2.48
N MET A 49 1.75 9.27 2.90
CA MET A 49 2.18 8.40 3.99
C MET A 49 1.58 8.81 5.33
N VAL A 50 1.40 7.82 6.21
CA VAL A 50 1.08 8.03 7.62
C VAL A 50 2.38 8.13 8.41
N SER A 51 2.65 9.29 9.03
CA SER A 51 3.89 9.54 9.79
C SER A 51 3.83 8.95 11.21
N THR A 52 2.63 8.82 11.80
CA THR A 52 2.44 8.19 13.13
C THR A 52 2.35 6.68 12.97
N VAL A 53 3.51 6.01 13.01
CA VAL A 53 3.59 4.57 12.73
C VAL A 53 3.52 3.75 14.03
N VAL A 54 2.54 2.86 14.10
CA VAL A 54 2.51 1.83 15.14
C VAL A 54 3.57 0.78 14.83
N SER A 55 4.61 0.71 15.66
CA SER A 55 5.73 -0.22 15.52
C SER A 55 5.92 -1.05 16.79
N LEU A 56 6.58 -2.19 16.70
CA LEU A 56 6.83 -3.09 17.82
C LEU A 56 8.33 -3.17 18.12
N ASN A 57 8.67 -3.28 19.41
CA ASN A 57 10.06 -3.47 19.84
C ASN A 57 10.50 -4.92 19.56
N SER A 58 11.69 -5.07 19.02
CA SER A 58 12.27 -6.36 18.64
C SER A 58 12.46 -7.32 19.82
N SER A 59 12.60 -6.80 21.03
CA SER A 59 12.81 -7.60 22.27
C SER A 59 11.55 -8.16 22.87
N LEU A 60 10.36 -7.71 22.42
CA LEU A 60 9.09 -8.27 22.88
C LEU A 60 8.99 -9.75 22.50
N SER A 61 8.45 -10.56 23.41
CA SER A 61 8.01 -11.90 23.09
C SER A 61 6.77 -11.87 22.18
N LEU A 62 6.55 -12.94 21.43
CA LEU A 62 5.38 -13.07 20.58
C LEU A 62 4.06 -12.86 21.34
N ILE A 63 3.95 -13.44 22.54
CA ILE A 63 2.72 -13.34 23.33
C ILE A 63 2.47 -11.92 23.84
N GLU A 64 3.51 -11.19 24.25
CA GLU A 64 3.40 -9.79 24.66
C GLU A 64 2.96 -8.91 23.49
N ALA A 65 3.60 -9.07 22.34
CA ALA A 65 3.26 -8.33 21.13
C ALA A 65 1.82 -8.61 20.68
N TYR A 66 1.42 -9.89 20.64
CA TYR A 66 0.10 -10.30 20.21
C TYR A 66 -1.02 -9.75 21.13
N LYS A 67 -0.80 -9.70 22.45
CA LYS A 67 -1.74 -9.09 23.40
C LYS A 67 -1.82 -7.57 23.25
N GLY A 68 -0.71 -6.92 22.88
CA GLY A 68 -0.63 -5.47 22.69
C GLY A 68 -1.27 -4.97 21.40
N VAL A 69 -1.38 -5.84 20.39
CA VAL A 69 -1.90 -5.52 19.06
C VAL A 69 -3.41 -5.70 19.01
N ARG A 70 -4.16 -4.63 19.30
CA ARG A 70 -5.63 -4.66 19.38
C ARG A 70 -6.33 -4.12 18.13
N ASP A 71 -5.63 -3.31 17.34
CA ASP A 71 -6.20 -2.71 16.14
C ASP A 71 -6.32 -3.75 15.02
N GLU A 72 -7.56 -4.09 14.66
CA GLU A 72 -7.85 -5.08 13.61
C GLU A 72 -7.57 -4.55 12.20
N SER A 73 -7.55 -3.23 12.01
CA SER A 73 -7.26 -2.59 10.73
C SER A 73 -5.78 -2.71 10.34
N ILE A 74 -4.89 -2.95 11.31
CA ILE A 74 -3.45 -3.07 11.06
C ILE A 74 -3.08 -4.54 10.81
N SER A 75 -2.74 -4.86 9.57
CA SER A 75 -2.38 -6.22 9.14
C SER A 75 -0.89 -6.58 9.33
N GLY A 76 -0.03 -5.61 9.68
CA GLY A 76 1.41 -5.86 9.91
C GLY A 76 2.13 -4.68 10.53
N TYR A 77 3.25 -4.95 11.16
CA TYR A 77 3.98 -4.02 12.02
C TYR A 77 5.46 -3.96 11.66
N PRO A 78 6.04 -2.74 11.53
CA PRO A 78 7.48 -2.57 11.53
C PRO A 78 8.08 -2.98 12.89
N ILE A 79 9.21 -3.68 12.85
CA ILE A 79 9.95 -4.10 14.05
C ILE A 79 11.17 -3.20 14.22
N LEU A 80 11.26 -2.57 15.38
CA LEU A 80 12.36 -1.67 15.70
C LEU A 80 13.29 -2.26 16.77
N LYS A 81 14.59 -2.11 16.55
CA LYS A 81 15.64 -2.37 17.54
C LYS A 81 16.40 -1.10 17.81
N LYS A 82 16.36 -0.60 19.03
CA LYS A 82 16.98 0.70 19.42
C LYS A 82 16.55 1.85 18.48
N GLY A 83 15.25 1.92 18.14
CA GLY A 83 14.68 2.92 17.24
C GLY A 83 14.98 2.73 15.74
N ARG A 84 15.65 1.65 15.34
CA ARG A 84 16.01 1.37 13.95
C ARG A 84 15.20 0.20 13.39
N LEU A 85 14.69 0.34 12.18
CA LEU A 85 13.95 -0.69 11.46
C LEU A 85 14.85 -1.89 11.16
N ILE A 86 14.45 -3.07 11.65
CA ILE A 86 15.16 -4.33 11.45
C ILE A 86 14.34 -5.37 10.69
N GLY A 87 13.04 -5.20 10.61
CA GLY A 87 12.14 -6.15 9.98
C GLY A 87 10.71 -5.67 9.96
N VAL A 88 9.84 -6.50 9.40
CA VAL A 88 8.39 -6.38 9.47
C VAL A 88 7.79 -7.72 9.88
N ILE A 89 6.63 -7.70 10.53
CA ILE A 89 5.89 -8.92 10.86
C ILE A 89 4.42 -8.72 10.49
N ALA A 90 3.83 -9.66 9.77
CA ALA A 90 2.40 -9.65 9.50
C ALA A 90 1.62 -10.21 10.71
N LYS A 91 0.40 -9.73 10.91
CA LYS A 91 -0.49 -10.23 11.96
C LYS A 91 -0.82 -11.73 11.76
N SER A 92 -0.93 -12.17 10.50
CA SER A 92 -1.09 -13.57 10.12
C SER A 92 0.08 -14.45 10.56
N ASP A 93 1.33 -13.92 10.43
CA ASP A 93 2.53 -14.65 10.83
C ASP A 93 2.62 -14.79 12.35
N MET A 94 2.23 -13.73 13.07
CA MET A 94 2.10 -13.79 14.54
C MET A 94 1.06 -14.84 14.96
N SER A 95 -0.11 -14.85 14.32
CA SER A 95 -1.16 -15.83 14.60
C SER A 95 -0.71 -17.26 14.30
N SER A 96 0.01 -17.47 13.21
CA SER A 96 0.59 -18.76 12.83
C SER A 96 1.64 -19.24 13.83
N ALA A 97 2.49 -18.33 14.30
CA ALA A 97 3.50 -18.64 15.31
C ALA A 97 2.86 -18.97 16.69
N ILE A 98 1.77 -18.27 17.06
CA ILE A 98 0.94 -18.63 18.22
C ILE A 98 0.40 -20.06 18.09
N GLY A 99 -0.13 -20.42 16.92
CA GLY A 99 -0.62 -21.79 16.64
C GLY A 99 0.49 -22.84 16.77
N ARG A 100 1.74 -22.51 16.48
CA ARG A 100 2.92 -23.36 16.69
C ARG A 100 3.45 -23.33 18.13
N LYS A 101 2.78 -22.61 19.06
CA LYS A 101 3.15 -22.45 20.47
C LYS A 101 4.52 -21.78 20.70
N GLU A 102 4.92 -20.89 19.78
CA GLU A 102 6.21 -20.18 19.84
C GLU A 102 6.13 -18.90 20.70
N PHE A 103 5.39 -18.96 21.82
CA PHE A 103 4.99 -17.82 22.64
C PHE A 103 6.14 -16.95 23.15
N GLU A 104 7.25 -17.58 23.52
CA GLU A 104 8.41 -16.92 24.13
C GLU A 104 9.44 -16.42 23.09
N LYS A 105 9.29 -16.77 21.80
CA LYS A 105 10.18 -16.27 20.77
C LYS A 105 10.09 -14.76 20.67
N LYS A 106 11.24 -14.11 20.52
CA LYS A 106 11.32 -12.66 20.33
C LYS A 106 10.93 -12.28 18.90
N LEU A 107 10.36 -11.09 18.73
CA LEU A 107 9.97 -10.60 17.42
C LEU A 107 11.16 -10.48 16.45
N GLU A 108 12.37 -10.25 16.92
CA GLU A 108 13.59 -10.22 16.09
C GLU A 108 13.96 -11.57 15.48
N GLU A 109 13.43 -12.67 16.01
CA GLU A 109 13.62 -14.03 15.48
C GLU A 109 12.53 -14.38 14.45
N LEU A 110 11.35 -13.77 14.60
CA LEU A 110 10.15 -14.08 13.80
C LEU A 110 9.93 -13.13 12.63
N CYS A 111 10.44 -11.89 12.70
CA CYS A 111 10.19 -10.90 11.67
C CYS A 111 10.93 -11.18 10.37
N GLU A 112 10.31 -10.83 9.23
CA GLU A 112 10.96 -10.81 7.93
C GLU A 112 12.00 -9.68 7.89
N LYS A 113 13.26 -10.05 7.70
CA LYS A 113 14.41 -9.11 7.71
C LYS A 113 14.67 -8.47 6.35
N LYS A 114 14.20 -9.08 5.26
CA LYS A 114 14.29 -8.50 3.93
C LYS A 114 13.14 -7.53 3.69
N VAL A 115 13.26 -6.36 4.30
CA VAL A 115 12.21 -5.33 4.24
C VAL A 115 12.20 -4.65 2.87
N ILE A 116 11.08 -4.74 2.18
CA ILE A 116 10.78 -3.88 1.02
C ILE A 116 10.34 -2.52 1.58
N LYS A 117 11.11 -1.49 1.28
CA LYS A 117 10.96 -0.12 1.81
C LYS A 117 10.91 0.90 0.69
N ILE A 118 10.49 2.12 1.02
CA ILE A 118 10.40 3.25 0.07
C ILE A 118 10.90 4.53 0.75
N TYR A 119 11.18 5.56 -0.04
CA TYR A 119 11.61 6.87 0.46
C TYR A 119 10.51 7.92 0.27
N PRO A 120 10.46 8.99 1.11
CA PRO A 120 9.41 10.02 1.06
C PRO A 120 9.28 10.70 -0.31
N ASP A 121 10.40 10.96 -0.98
CA ASP A 121 10.52 11.67 -2.25
C ASP A 121 10.24 10.80 -3.50
N GLN A 122 9.95 9.52 -3.35
CA GLN A 122 9.56 8.67 -4.46
C GLN A 122 8.08 8.86 -4.79
N SER A 123 7.71 8.67 -6.08
CA SER A 123 6.32 8.85 -6.52
C SER A 123 5.38 7.78 -5.97
N LEU A 124 4.09 8.12 -5.90
CA LEU A 124 3.03 7.16 -5.52
C LEU A 124 2.94 6.02 -6.53
N LEU A 125 3.24 6.25 -7.81
CA LEU A 125 3.29 5.21 -8.83
C LEU A 125 4.34 4.14 -8.48
N VAL A 126 5.54 4.55 -8.02
CA VAL A 126 6.57 3.62 -7.56
C VAL A 126 6.12 2.84 -6.33
N ALA A 127 5.44 3.49 -5.37
CA ALA A 127 4.88 2.83 -4.20
C ALA A 127 3.84 1.76 -4.61
N PHE A 128 2.91 2.12 -5.48
CA PHE A 128 1.89 1.23 -5.99
C PHE A 128 2.49 0.01 -6.70
N HIS A 129 3.47 0.21 -7.57
CA HIS A 129 4.15 -0.89 -8.26
C HIS A 129 4.90 -1.81 -7.29
N ARG A 130 5.52 -1.28 -6.23
CA ARG A 130 6.18 -2.12 -5.21
C ARG A 130 5.17 -2.95 -4.43
N LEU A 131 4.06 -2.36 -3.96
CA LEU A 131 3.00 -3.08 -3.27
C LEU A 131 2.49 -4.25 -4.13
N LYS A 132 2.16 -3.98 -5.40
CA LYS A 132 1.68 -4.98 -6.36
C LYS A 132 2.72 -6.06 -6.66
N ARG A 133 3.96 -5.67 -6.99
CA ARG A 133 5.03 -6.60 -7.39
C ARG A 133 5.40 -7.58 -6.29
N PHE A 134 5.47 -7.10 -5.05
CA PHE A 134 5.87 -7.92 -3.90
C PHE A 134 4.68 -8.50 -3.14
N GLN A 135 3.45 -8.23 -3.59
CA GLN A 135 2.19 -8.70 -2.97
C GLN A 135 2.13 -8.38 -1.48
N ILE A 136 2.56 -7.17 -1.10
CA ILE A 136 2.55 -6.69 0.28
C ILE A 136 1.51 -5.60 0.44
N SER A 137 0.87 -5.53 1.62
CA SER A 137 -0.19 -4.57 1.91
C SER A 137 0.32 -3.19 2.32
N ARG A 138 1.61 -3.08 2.67
CA ARG A 138 2.21 -1.84 3.18
C ARG A 138 3.70 -1.77 2.94
N LEU A 139 4.22 -0.54 2.82
CA LEU A 139 5.64 -0.24 2.68
C LEU A 139 6.08 0.65 3.84
N PRO A 140 7.07 0.24 4.63
CA PRO A 140 7.78 1.15 5.52
C PRO A 140 8.47 2.25 4.72
N VAL A 141 8.24 3.50 5.10
CA VAL A 141 8.91 4.66 4.54
C VAL A 141 10.09 5.00 5.43
N VAL A 142 11.28 5.08 4.85
CA VAL A 142 12.53 5.31 5.58
C VAL A 142 13.24 6.57 5.08
N SER A 143 14.03 7.18 5.96
CA SER A 143 14.83 8.36 5.60
C SER A 143 15.90 8.01 4.57
N ARG A 144 16.12 8.89 3.58
CA ARG A 144 17.26 8.75 2.65
C ARG A 144 18.62 8.88 3.33
N LEU A 145 18.69 9.62 4.42
CA LEU A 145 19.94 9.82 5.18
C LEU A 145 20.28 8.60 6.05
N ASP A 146 19.27 7.83 6.46
CA ASP A 146 19.42 6.62 7.25
C ASP A 146 18.32 5.63 6.88
N ASP A 147 18.66 4.64 6.09
CA ASP A 147 17.75 3.65 5.53
C ASP A 147 17.14 2.68 6.57
N LYS A 148 17.51 2.84 7.84
CA LYS A 148 16.90 2.15 8.99
C LYS A 148 16.06 3.09 9.87
N ARG A 149 16.06 4.39 9.59
CA ARG A 149 15.19 5.34 10.28
C ARG A 149 13.80 5.33 9.64
N LEU A 150 12.85 4.74 10.34
CA LEU A 150 11.44 4.74 9.95
C LEU A 150 10.88 6.16 10.10
N VAL A 151 10.28 6.70 9.04
CA VAL A 151 9.66 8.04 9.02
C VAL A 151 8.17 7.99 8.70
N GLY A 152 7.67 6.88 8.17
CA GLY A 152 6.27 6.70 7.83
C GLY A 152 5.95 5.27 7.40
N ILE A 153 4.71 5.07 7.03
CA ILE A 153 4.20 3.86 6.39
C ILE A 153 3.20 4.27 5.31
N ILE A 154 3.16 3.53 4.22
CA ILE A 154 2.19 3.75 3.15
C ILE A 154 1.54 2.44 2.74
N THR A 155 0.24 2.48 2.50
CA THR A 155 -0.59 1.35 2.03
C THR A 155 -1.23 1.67 0.70
N ALA A 156 -1.84 0.68 0.05
CA ALA A 156 -2.62 0.90 -1.16
C ALA A 156 -3.84 1.83 -0.90
N GLN A 157 -4.44 1.75 0.28
CA GLN A 157 -5.56 2.61 0.66
C GLN A 157 -5.14 4.08 0.79
N ASP A 158 -3.95 4.35 1.32
CA ASP A 158 -3.42 5.72 1.43
C ASP A 158 -3.20 6.32 0.03
N ILE A 159 -2.66 5.51 -0.90
CA ILE A 159 -2.46 5.91 -2.30
C ILE A 159 -3.80 6.24 -2.96
N VAL A 160 -4.80 5.34 -2.85
CA VAL A 160 -6.13 5.54 -3.45
C VAL A 160 -6.83 6.76 -2.87
N LYS A 161 -6.73 6.95 -1.55
CA LYS A 161 -7.33 8.12 -0.89
C LYS A 161 -6.73 9.44 -1.38
N LYS A 162 -5.39 9.52 -1.48
CA LYS A 162 -4.71 10.72 -1.97
C LYS A 162 -5.02 10.97 -3.45
N PHE A 163 -4.98 9.94 -4.27
CA PHE A 163 -5.32 10.02 -5.69
C PHE A 163 -6.78 10.49 -5.91
N GLY A 164 -7.74 9.93 -5.19
CA GLY A 164 -9.15 10.35 -5.29
C GLY A 164 -9.38 11.80 -4.86
N TYR A 165 -8.63 12.30 -3.90
CA TYR A 165 -8.67 13.72 -3.50
C TYR A 165 -8.17 14.62 -4.65
N GLU A 166 -7.05 14.31 -5.26
CA GLU A 166 -6.49 15.08 -6.37
C GLU A 166 -7.41 15.11 -7.60
N LEU A 167 -8.04 13.98 -7.94
CA LEU A 167 -9.03 13.94 -9.02
C LEU A 167 -10.21 14.91 -8.75
N THR A 168 -10.68 14.96 -7.52
CA THR A 168 -11.80 15.82 -7.14
C THR A 168 -11.42 17.32 -7.21
N GLU A 169 -10.22 17.66 -6.79
CA GLU A 169 -9.70 19.04 -6.86
C GLU A 169 -9.49 19.49 -8.31
N SER A 170 -8.91 18.62 -9.15
CA SER A 170 -8.69 18.90 -10.57
C SER A 170 -10.01 19.16 -11.32
N THR A 171 -11.03 18.32 -11.07
CA THR A 171 -12.35 18.48 -11.70
C THR A 171 -13.03 19.79 -11.28
N LYS A 172 -12.93 20.18 -10.01
CA LYS A 172 -13.47 21.46 -9.55
C LYS A 172 -12.79 22.67 -10.19
N SER A 173 -11.47 22.62 -10.31
CA SER A 173 -10.70 23.70 -10.92
C SER A 173 -11.06 23.87 -12.40
N GLU A 174 -11.30 22.77 -13.14
CA GLU A 174 -11.76 22.82 -14.52
C GLU A 174 -13.18 23.38 -14.66
N GLU A 175 -14.11 23.00 -13.76
CA GLU A 175 -15.47 23.51 -13.74
C GLU A 175 -15.51 25.02 -13.43
N GLU A 176 -14.72 25.49 -12.44
CA GLU A 176 -14.61 26.90 -12.11
C GLU A 176 -14.06 27.74 -13.29
N HIS A 177 -13.04 27.22 -14.00
CA HIS A 177 -12.47 27.91 -15.15
C HIS A 177 -13.44 28.01 -16.33
N ILE A 178 -14.23 26.96 -16.58
CA ILE A 178 -15.28 26.95 -17.61
C ILE A 178 -16.39 27.97 -17.28
N ILE A 179 -16.77 28.11 -16.01
CA ILE A 179 -17.77 29.08 -15.58
C ILE A 179 -17.26 30.52 -15.75
N GLU A 180 -16.00 30.79 -15.37
CA GLU A 180 -15.40 32.11 -15.56
C GLU A 180 -15.34 32.50 -17.06
N ASP A 181 -14.99 31.58 -17.94
CA ASP A 181 -14.93 31.82 -19.40
C ASP A 181 -16.32 32.09 -20.01
N LEU A 182 -17.38 31.51 -19.42
CA LEU A 182 -18.77 31.73 -19.85
C LEU A 182 -19.37 33.05 -19.35
N GLU A 183 -18.88 33.60 -18.22
CA GLU A 183 -19.35 34.86 -17.66
C GLU A 183 -18.69 36.09 -18.34
N ILE A 184 -17.62 35.92 -19.13
CA ILE A 184 -16.89 37.00 -19.82
C ILE A 184 -17.43 37.24 -21.26
N THR A 185 -18.43 36.47 -21.72
CA THR A 185 -19.02 36.61 -23.08
C THR A 185 -20.41 37.24 -23.01
#